data_b559a7e6ac7ab220754804676406f470
#
_entry.id   b559a7e6ac7ab220754804676406f470
#
_cell.length_a   1.000
_cell.length_b   1.000
_cell.length_c   1.000
_cell.angle_alpha   90.00
_cell.angle_beta   90.00
_cell.angle_gamma   90.00
#
_symmetry.space_group_name_H-M   'P 1'
#
loop_
_entity.id
_entity.type
_entity.pdbx_description
1 polymer ?
#
loop_
_entity_poly.entity_id
_entity_poly.type
_entity_poly.pdbx_seq_one_letter_code
_entity_poly.pdbx_strand_id
1 'polypeptide(L)'
;MRELVLGGQKSGKSRWAEARAARWLQAEPRHRAVLLATAQARDAEMRARIERHRRERAERVPGLETLELGEDDVPSMLLRQSSPQALVVVDCLTLWLTQLWWPAEARHATAQPTPSLTDVQARVDALLHALQQVGGPVVLVSNEIGLGVIPMGVQVRAFVDALGALNQRVAAVCERVTLMVAGCPCVVKGDV
;
A
#
# COMPACT_ATOMS: atom_id res chain seq x y z
N MET A 1 8.81 9.06 -10.62
CA MET A 1 9.30 7.71 -10.25
C MET A 1 8.24 7.01 -9.40
N ARG A 2 7.83 5.80 -9.80
CA ARG A 2 6.91 4.95 -9.05
C ARG A 2 7.67 3.70 -8.61
N GLU A 3 7.67 3.42 -7.30
CA GLU A 3 8.33 2.25 -6.72
C GLU A 3 7.31 1.36 -6.03
N LEU A 4 7.29 0.07 -6.34
CA LEU A 4 6.56 -0.95 -5.61
C LEU A 4 7.51 -1.66 -4.65
N VAL A 5 7.16 -1.67 -3.36
CA VAL A 5 7.91 -2.33 -2.29
C VAL A 5 7.14 -3.55 -1.81
N LEU A 6 7.65 -4.73 -2.13
CA LEU A 6 7.09 -6.04 -1.80
C LEU A 6 7.80 -6.69 -0.62
N GLY A 7 7.20 -7.71 -0.05
CA GLY A 7 7.83 -8.58 0.94
C GLY A 7 6.85 -9.18 1.95
N GLY A 8 7.31 -10.15 2.72
CA GLY A 8 6.52 -10.82 3.75
C GLY A 8 6.17 -9.92 4.95
N GLN A 9 5.38 -10.46 5.88
CA GLN A 9 5.05 -9.78 7.13
C GLN A 9 6.33 -9.42 7.90
N LYS A 10 6.42 -8.18 8.42
CA LYS A 10 7.57 -7.64 9.15
C LYS A 10 8.92 -7.68 8.42
N SER A 11 8.92 -7.75 7.09
CA SER A 11 10.15 -7.78 6.28
C SER A 11 10.91 -6.44 6.19
N GLY A 12 10.32 -5.33 6.69
CA GLY A 12 10.95 -4.00 6.64
C GLY A 12 10.38 -3.05 5.57
N LYS A 13 9.32 -3.45 4.83
CA LYS A 13 8.71 -2.64 3.76
C LYS A 13 8.35 -1.22 4.16
N SER A 14 7.59 -1.05 5.26
CA SER A 14 7.17 0.28 5.73
C SER A 14 8.38 1.15 6.07
N ARG A 15 9.41 0.58 6.74
CA ARG A 15 10.66 1.29 7.02
C ARG A 15 11.40 1.73 5.76
N TRP A 16 11.41 0.87 4.73
CA TRP A 16 12.00 1.23 3.44
C TRP A 16 11.27 2.40 2.80
N ALA A 17 9.93 2.35 2.75
CA ALA A 17 9.10 3.43 2.23
C ALA A 17 9.28 4.74 3.01
N GLU A 18 9.34 4.66 4.34
CA GLU A 18 9.64 5.80 5.23
C GLU A 18 11.04 6.39 4.96
N ALA A 19 12.05 5.54 4.73
CA ALA A 19 13.41 5.99 4.37
C ALA A 19 13.44 6.70 3.00
N ARG A 20 12.60 6.28 2.05
CA ARG A 20 12.39 7.01 0.78
C ARG A 20 11.79 8.40 1.02
N ALA A 21 10.79 8.49 1.89
CA ALA A 21 10.17 9.76 2.26
C ALA A 21 11.16 10.68 2.98
N ALA A 22 11.96 10.15 3.91
CA ALA A 22 12.98 10.92 4.61
C ALA A 22 14.03 11.52 3.65
N ARG A 23 14.55 10.70 2.72
CA ARG A 23 15.50 11.18 1.69
C ARG A 23 14.87 12.24 0.79
N TRP A 24 13.61 12.07 0.42
CA TRP A 24 12.88 13.04 -0.39
C TRP A 24 12.76 14.38 0.32
N LEU A 25 12.34 14.39 1.59
CA LEU A 25 12.23 15.60 2.41
C LEU A 25 13.57 16.33 2.61
N GLN A 26 14.67 15.56 2.72
CA GLN A 26 16.01 16.12 2.90
C GLN A 26 16.61 16.68 1.60
N ALA A 27 16.12 16.29 0.44
CA ALA A 27 16.69 16.70 -0.85
C ALA A 27 16.43 18.17 -1.18
N GLU A 28 15.24 18.69 -0.83
CA GLU A 28 14.90 20.10 -1.07
C GLU A 28 13.92 20.63 0.01
N PRO A 29 14.05 21.90 0.44
CA PRO A 29 13.18 22.49 1.46
C PRO A 29 11.70 22.59 1.06
N ARG A 30 11.39 22.59 -0.24
CA ARG A 30 10.02 22.64 -0.76
C ARG A 30 9.38 21.27 -0.91
N HIS A 31 10.14 20.19 -0.71
CA HIS A 31 9.60 18.86 -0.77
C HIS A 31 8.67 18.58 0.41
N ARG A 32 7.60 17.88 0.12
CA ARG A 32 6.67 17.34 1.10
C ARG A 32 6.52 15.84 0.88
N ALA A 33 6.16 15.13 1.93
CA ALA A 33 5.88 13.70 1.86
C ALA A 33 4.60 13.39 2.61
N VAL A 34 3.75 12.59 1.99
CA VAL A 34 2.44 12.19 2.52
C VAL A 34 2.35 10.67 2.52
N LEU A 35 1.92 10.08 3.63
CA LEU A 35 1.60 8.67 3.72
C LEU A 35 0.09 8.48 3.80
N LEU A 36 -0.45 7.78 2.83
CA LEU A 36 -1.83 7.31 2.80
C LEU A 36 -1.91 5.98 3.56
N ALA A 37 -2.48 6.04 4.77
CA ALA A 37 -2.65 4.86 5.63
C ALA A 37 -3.95 4.15 5.25
N THR A 38 -3.82 2.91 4.76
CA THR A 38 -4.99 2.10 4.38
C THR A 38 -5.54 1.25 5.53
N ALA A 39 -4.83 1.20 6.67
CA ALA A 39 -5.28 0.48 7.85
C ALA A 39 -6.49 1.18 8.48
N GLN A 40 -7.53 0.40 8.84
CA GLN A 40 -8.69 0.88 9.58
C GLN A 40 -8.66 0.33 11.01
N ALA A 41 -8.95 1.19 11.99
CA ALA A 41 -9.00 0.85 13.42
C ALA A 41 -10.30 0.08 13.76
N ARG A 42 -10.35 -1.21 13.42
CA ARG A 42 -11.57 -2.05 13.52
C ARG A 42 -11.78 -2.66 14.92
N ASP A 43 -10.72 -2.85 15.65
CA ASP A 43 -10.72 -3.35 17.04
C ASP A 43 -9.67 -2.62 17.88
N ALA A 44 -9.66 -2.89 19.17
CA ALA A 44 -8.77 -2.23 20.13
C ALA A 44 -7.28 -2.56 19.86
N GLU A 45 -6.99 -3.80 19.44
CA GLU A 45 -5.63 -4.23 19.09
C GLU A 45 -5.12 -3.48 17.86
N MET A 46 -5.92 -3.43 16.80
CA MET A 46 -5.56 -2.72 15.57
C MET A 46 -5.40 -1.22 15.82
N ARG A 47 -6.27 -0.62 16.65
CA ARG A 47 -6.17 0.79 17.06
C ARG A 47 -4.84 1.07 17.75
N ALA A 48 -4.50 0.27 18.78
CA ALA A 48 -3.22 0.39 19.49
C ALA A 48 -2.02 0.20 18.55
N ARG A 49 -2.12 -0.71 17.57
CA ARG A 49 -1.10 -0.93 16.55
C ARG A 49 -0.93 0.27 15.64
N ILE A 50 -2.01 0.85 15.13
CA ILE A 50 -1.98 2.06 14.29
C ILE A 50 -1.35 3.22 15.04
N GLU A 51 -1.76 3.48 16.30
CA GLU A 51 -1.21 4.56 17.12
C GLU A 51 0.29 4.37 17.39
N ARG A 52 0.73 3.15 17.69
CA ARG A 52 2.14 2.85 17.86
C ARG A 52 2.91 3.14 16.57
N HIS A 53 2.44 2.67 15.42
CA HIS A 53 3.08 2.91 14.13
C HIS A 53 3.12 4.41 13.78
N ARG A 54 2.07 5.20 14.12
CA ARG A 54 2.07 6.66 13.95
C ARG A 54 3.16 7.34 14.76
N ARG A 55 3.28 7.00 16.05
CA ARG A 55 4.31 7.57 16.94
C ARG A 55 5.71 7.23 16.45
N GLU A 56 5.99 5.95 16.23
CA GLU A 56 7.28 5.49 15.73
C GLU A 56 7.67 6.15 14.39
N ARG A 57 6.70 6.38 13.51
CA ARG A 57 6.92 7.05 12.23
C ARG A 57 7.22 8.53 12.40
N ALA A 58 6.47 9.23 13.24
CA ALA A 58 6.69 10.65 13.52
C ALA A 58 8.09 10.91 14.10
N GLU A 59 8.59 9.99 14.94
CA GLU A 59 9.95 10.04 15.47
C GLU A 59 11.02 9.77 14.40
N ARG A 60 10.79 8.78 13.51
CA ARG A 60 11.77 8.39 12.48
C ARG A 60 11.83 9.34 11.30
N VAL A 61 10.71 9.89 10.90
CA VAL A 61 10.61 10.77 9.72
C VAL A 61 9.79 12.01 10.07
N PRO A 62 10.38 12.97 10.80
CA PRO A 62 9.76 14.26 11.02
C PRO A 62 9.40 14.92 9.70
N GLY A 63 8.14 15.38 9.57
CA GLY A 63 7.62 15.99 8.34
C GLY A 63 6.91 15.04 7.38
N LEU A 64 6.87 13.72 7.65
CA LEU A 64 6.00 12.79 6.92
C LEU A 64 4.57 12.89 7.46
N GLU A 65 3.72 13.59 6.70
CA GLU A 65 2.29 13.70 7.01
C GLU A 65 1.60 12.33 6.85
N THR A 66 0.75 11.94 7.79
CA THR A 66 -0.05 10.70 7.68
C THR A 66 -1.51 11.07 7.52
N LEU A 67 -2.10 10.65 6.39
CA LEU A 67 -3.53 10.78 6.09
C LEU A 67 -4.19 9.40 6.15
N GLU A 68 -5.24 9.28 6.94
CA GLU A 68 -6.13 8.11 6.94
C GLU A 68 -7.15 8.29 5.81
N LEU A 69 -7.46 7.22 5.08
CA LEU A 69 -8.34 7.31 3.90
C LEU A 69 -9.77 7.70 4.25
N GLY A 70 -10.28 7.32 5.45
CA GLY A 70 -11.66 7.57 5.82
C GLY A 70 -12.62 6.93 4.82
N GLU A 71 -13.48 7.76 4.19
CA GLU A 71 -14.39 7.37 3.10
C GLU A 71 -13.74 7.51 1.71
N ASP A 72 -12.59 8.16 1.62
CA ASP A 72 -11.84 8.31 0.37
C ASP A 72 -11.21 6.99 -0.07
N ASP A 73 -10.94 6.88 -1.38
CA ASP A 73 -10.24 5.74 -1.98
C ASP A 73 -8.80 6.10 -2.36
N VAL A 74 -7.92 5.08 -2.40
CA VAL A 74 -6.50 5.24 -2.75
C VAL A 74 -6.31 5.97 -4.09
N PRO A 75 -6.99 5.62 -5.21
CA PRO A 75 -6.85 6.33 -6.48
C PRO A 75 -7.11 7.83 -6.38
N SER A 76 -8.22 8.22 -5.74
CA SER A 76 -8.62 9.62 -5.57
C SER A 76 -7.62 10.40 -4.73
N MET A 77 -7.15 9.79 -3.63
CA MET A 77 -6.17 10.41 -2.75
C MET A 77 -4.79 10.55 -3.42
N LEU A 78 -4.37 9.57 -4.21
CA LEU A 78 -3.14 9.66 -5.00
C LEU A 78 -3.17 10.89 -5.92
N LEU A 79 -4.24 11.05 -6.69
CA LEU A 79 -4.38 12.20 -7.61
C LEU A 79 -4.42 13.53 -6.84
N ARG A 80 -5.14 13.60 -5.73
CA ARG A 80 -5.30 14.80 -4.91
C ARG A 80 -4.01 15.23 -4.21
N GLN A 81 -3.17 14.27 -3.77
CA GLN A 81 -1.93 14.55 -3.06
C GLN A 81 -0.71 14.66 -3.96
N SER A 82 -0.81 14.19 -5.21
CA SER A 82 0.32 14.17 -6.15
C SER A 82 0.68 15.56 -6.65
N SER A 83 1.95 15.89 -6.59
CA SER A 83 2.56 17.04 -7.29
C SER A 83 4.05 16.75 -7.52
N PRO A 84 4.74 17.49 -8.39
CA PRO A 84 6.18 17.30 -8.61
C PRO A 84 7.02 17.41 -7.33
N GLN A 85 6.55 18.16 -6.33
CA GLN A 85 7.22 18.37 -5.04
C GLN A 85 6.70 17.44 -3.93
N ALA A 86 5.70 16.59 -4.18
CA ALA A 86 5.11 15.71 -3.19
C ALA A 86 5.41 14.24 -3.47
N LEU A 87 6.11 13.57 -2.55
CA LEU A 87 6.20 12.12 -2.54
C LEU A 87 5.00 11.54 -1.80
N VAL A 88 4.28 10.63 -2.45
CA VAL A 88 3.13 9.93 -1.84
C VAL A 88 3.52 8.49 -1.55
N VAL A 89 3.35 8.06 -0.30
CA VAL A 89 3.51 6.67 0.13
C VAL A 89 2.13 6.06 0.36
N VAL A 90 1.86 4.87 -0.17
CA VAL A 90 0.65 4.08 0.14
C VAL A 90 1.04 2.87 0.99
N ASP A 91 0.60 2.82 2.24
CA ASP A 91 0.88 1.71 3.17
C ASP A 91 -0.44 1.14 3.76
N CYS A 92 -0.97 0.04 3.18
CA CYS A 92 -0.47 -0.78 2.06
C CYS A 92 -1.61 -1.25 1.12
N LEU A 93 -1.25 -1.65 -0.08
CA LEU A 93 -2.20 -2.19 -1.08
C LEU A 93 -2.90 -3.47 -0.60
N THR A 94 -2.22 -4.28 0.21
CA THR A 94 -2.80 -5.51 0.78
C THR A 94 -4.02 -5.20 1.65
N LEU A 95 -3.93 -4.24 2.57
CA LEU A 95 -5.06 -3.84 3.42
C LEU A 95 -6.15 -3.12 2.61
N TRP A 96 -5.77 -2.31 1.62
CA TRP A 96 -6.71 -1.72 0.69
C TRP A 96 -7.52 -2.80 -0.05
N LEU A 97 -6.84 -3.79 -0.67
CA LEU A 97 -7.52 -4.90 -1.34
C LEU A 97 -8.38 -5.73 -0.36
N THR A 98 -7.90 -5.94 0.90
CA THR A 98 -8.67 -6.62 1.93
C THR A 98 -10.01 -5.93 2.22
N GLN A 99 -10.04 -4.60 2.20
CA GLN A 99 -11.27 -3.84 2.41
C GLN A 99 -12.25 -3.97 1.24
N LEU A 100 -11.74 -3.99 0.01
CA LEU A 100 -12.53 -4.24 -1.19
C LEU A 100 -13.06 -5.68 -1.23
N TRP A 101 -12.25 -6.64 -0.75
CA TRP A 101 -12.59 -8.06 -0.75
C TRP A 101 -13.60 -8.44 0.33
N TRP A 102 -13.45 -7.85 1.52
CA TRP A 102 -14.34 -8.06 2.67
C TRP A 102 -14.81 -6.70 3.23
N PRO A 103 -15.78 -6.04 2.59
CA PRO A 103 -16.33 -4.77 3.08
C PRO A 103 -16.92 -4.95 4.49
N ALA A 104 -16.89 -3.87 5.28
CA ALA A 104 -17.28 -3.91 6.70
C ALA A 104 -18.74 -4.37 6.89
N GLU A 105 -19.64 -3.91 6.02
CA GLU A 105 -21.06 -4.22 6.02
C GLU A 105 -21.33 -5.73 5.83
N ALA A 106 -20.46 -6.39 5.09
CA ALA A 106 -20.58 -7.79 4.74
C ALA A 106 -20.15 -8.77 5.83
N ARG A 107 -19.49 -8.30 6.89
CA ARG A 107 -18.85 -9.16 7.91
C ARG A 107 -19.79 -9.64 9.00
N HIS A 108 -20.93 -8.96 9.19
CA HIS A 108 -21.99 -9.36 10.12
C HIS A 108 -23.04 -10.24 9.47
N ALA A 109 -22.93 -10.47 8.16
CA ALA A 109 -23.81 -11.39 7.46
C ALA A 109 -23.47 -12.85 7.84
N THR A 110 -24.49 -13.67 8.04
CA THR A 110 -24.38 -15.11 8.34
C THR A 110 -23.70 -15.92 7.23
N ALA A 111 -23.67 -15.37 6.01
CA ALA A 111 -22.85 -15.85 4.91
C ALA A 111 -21.92 -14.69 4.47
N GLN A 112 -20.60 -14.90 4.47
CA GLN A 112 -19.68 -13.91 3.93
C GLN A 112 -19.98 -13.73 2.44
N PRO A 113 -20.42 -12.54 1.99
CA PRO A 113 -20.70 -12.32 0.58
C PRO A 113 -19.41 -12.51 -0.21
N THR A 114 -19.53 -13.17 -1.33
CA THR A 114 -18.44 -13.21 -2.31
C THR A 114 -18.25 -11.78 -2.83
N PRO A 115 -17.01 -11.25 -2.83
CA PRO A 115 -16.79 -9.91 -3.36
C PRO A 115 -17.22 -9.83 -4.82
N SER A 116 -17.80 -8.72 -5.22
CA SER A 116 -18.01 -8.45 -6.63
C SER A 116 -16.65 -8.32 -7.32
N LEU A 117 -16.25 -9.37 -8.03
CA LEU A 117 -14.97 -9.36 -8.76
C LEU A 117 -14.90 -8.20 -9.76
N THR A 118 -16.04 -7.83 -10.35
CA THR A 118 -16.16 -6.69 -11.26
C THR A 118 -15.83 -5.38 -10.55
N ASP A 119 -16.35 -5.18 -9.32
CA ASP A 119 -16.10 -3.95 -8.56
C ASP A 119 -14.64 -3.88 -8.09
N VAL A 120 -14.09 -5.00 -7.62
CA VAL A 120 -12.66 -5.08 -7.26
C VAL A 120 -11.79 -4.74 -8.48
N GLN A 121 -12.10 -5.32 -9.65
CA GLN A 121 -11.38 -5.07 -10.88
C GLN A 121 -11.45 -3.59 -11.29
N ALA A 122 -12.64 -2.98 -11.23
CA ALA A 122 -12.82 -1.56 -11.55
C ALA A 122 -11.98 -0.65 -10.62
N ARG A 123 -11.88 -0.98 -9.33
CA ARG A 123 -11.04 -0.24 -8.38
C ARG A 123 -9.55 -0.40 -8.66
N VAL A 124 -9.12 -1.60 -9.04
CA VAL A 124 -7.73 -1.85 -9.46
C VAL A 124 -7.40 -1.07 -10.74
N ASP A 125 -8.31 -1.05 -11.71
CA ASP A 125 -8.15 -0.28 -12.94
C ASP A 125 -8.05 1.23 -12.66
N ALA A 126 -8.87 1.75 -11.75
CA ALA A 126 -8.79 3.14 -11.30
C ALA A 126 -7.44 3.47 -10.63
N LEU A 127 -6.90 2.55 -9.80
CA LEU A 127 -5.57 2.70 -9.21
C LEU A 127 -4.47 2.79 -10.27
N LEU A 128 -4.48 1.89 -11.25
CA LEU A 128 -3.48 1.90 -12.32
C LEU A 128 -3.57 3.17 -13.17
N HIS A 129 -4.80 3.62 -13.45
CA HIS A 129 -5.02 4.87 -14.17
C HIS A 129 -4.49 6.07 -13.37
N ALA A 130 -4.79 6.15 -12.07
CA ALA A 130 -4.24 7.19 -11.20
C ALA A 130 -2.70 7.18 -11.20
N LEU A 131 -2.07 5.99 -11.08
CA LEU A 131 -0.62 5.85 -11.12
C LEU A 131 0.02 6.34 -12.44
N GLN A 132 -0.70 6.29 -13.55
CA GLN A 132 -0.23 6.84 -14.82
C GLN A 132 -0.33 8.37 -14.89
N GLN A 133 -1.24 8.96 -14.11
CA GLN A 133 -1.52 10.41 -14.13
C GLN A 133 -0.78 11.19 -13.04
N VAL A 134 -0.26 10.54 -11.99
CA VAL A 134 0.45 11.24 -10.91
C VAL A 134 1.67 12.01 -11.43
N GLY A 135 1.77 13.28 -11.04
CA GLY A 135 2.86 14.18 -11.44
C GLY A 135 4.11 14.09 -10.55
N GLY A 136 4.03 13.42 -9.40
CA GLY A 136 5.10 13.29 -8.43
C GLY A 136 5.54 11.85 -8.16
N PRO A 137 6.56 11.64 -7.32
CA PRO A 137 7.01 10.32 -6.95
C PRO A 137 6.00 9.60 -6.04
N VAL A 138 5.87 8.28 -6.26
CA VAL A 138 4.97 7.40 -5.48
C VAL A 138 5.72 6.17 -5.02
N VAL A 139 5.54 5.79 -3.75
CA VAL A 139 6.00 4.52 -3.18
C VAL A 139 4.79 3.72 -2.71
N LEU A 140 4.61 2.53 -3.27
CA LEU A 140 3.50 1.63 -2.94
C LEU A 140 4.03 0.45 -2.13
N VAL A 141 3.43 0.18 -0.99
CA VAL A 141 3.78 -0.98 -0.16
C VAL A 141 2.75 -2.07 -0.35
N SER A 142 3.19 -3.30 -0.58
CA SER A 142 2.31 -4.47 -0.65
C SER A 142 2.97 -5.71 -0.05
N ASN A 143 2.16 -6.66 0.44
CA ASN A 143 2.69 -7.93 0.87
C ASN A 143 2.84 -8.88 -0.32
N GLU A 144 3.91 -9.68 -0.28
CA GLU A 144 4.05 -10.87 -1.12
C GLU A 144 3.66 -12.09 -0.27
N ILE A 145 2.47 -12.62 -0.52
CA ILE A 145 1.90 -13.75 0.24
C ILE A 145 1.83 -15.04 -0.58
N GLY A 146 2.14 -14.97 -1.87
CA GLY A 146 2.11 -16.11 -2.79
C GLY A 146 3.33 -17.03 -2.73
N LEU A 147 4.39 -16.65 -1.98
CA LEU A 147 5.61 -17.45 -1.85
C LEU A 147 5.50 -18.61 -0.85
N GLY A 148 4.36 -18.74 -0.17
CA GLY A 148 4.11 -19.77 0.83
C GLY A 148 3.33 -20.98 0.29
N VAL A 149 2.82 -21.79 1.24
CA VAL A 149 1.94 -22.92 0.92
C VAL A 149 0.59 -22.39 0.43
N ILE A 150 0.05 -23.04 -0.61
CA ILE A 150 -1.29 -22.69 -1.15
C ILE A 150 -2.36 -22.94 -0.07
N PRO A 151 -3.16 -21.94 0.29
CA PRO A 151 -4.17 -22.07 1.35
C PRO A 151 -5.26 -23.09 0.99
N MET A 152 -5.75 -23.85 1.99
CA MET A 152 -6.83 -24.83 1.78
C MET A 152 -8.20 -24.15 1.52
N GLY A 153 -8.45 -22.98 2.11
CA GLY A 153 -9.71 -22.24 1.96
C GLY A 153 -9.85 -21.59 0.59
N VAL A 154 -10.96 -21.84 -0.11
CA VAL A 154 -11.23 -21.29 -1.46
C VAL A 154 -11.18 -19.78 -1.50
N GLN A 155 -11.79 -19.08 -0.52
CA GLN A 155 -11.81 -17.62 -0.46
C GLN A 155 -10.41 -17.03 -0.22
N VAL A 156 -9.60 -17.70 0.62
CA VAL A 156 -8.22 -17.27 0.89
C VAL A 156 -7.35 -17.45 -0.35
N ARG A 157 -7.50 -18.57 -1.09
CA ARG A 157 -6.80 -18.76 -2.36
C ARG A 157 -7.16 -17.67 -3.37
N ALA A 158 -8.46 -17.41 -3.53
CA ALA A 158 -8.92 -16.37 -4.45
C ALA A 158 -8.37 -14.98 -4.09
N PHE A 159 -8.25 -14.66 -2.78
CA PHE A 159 -7.60 -13.43 -2.34
C PHE A 159 -6.10 -13.41 -2.63
N VAL A 160 -5.38 -14.53 -2.41
CA VAL A 160 -3.95 -14.66 -2.75
C VAL A 160 -3.73 -14.43 -4.24
N ASP A 161 -4.56 -15.04 -5.08
CA ASP A 161 -4.52 -14.87 -6.53
C ASP A 161 -4.78 -13.42 -6.95
N ALA A 162 -5.81 -12.79 -6.35
CA ALA A 162 -6.14 -11.39 -6.61
C ALA A 162 -5.03 -10.42 -6.17
N LEU A 163 -4.40 -10.65 -5.02
CA LEU A 163 -3.27 -9.84 -4.55
C LEU A 163 -2.04 -10.02 -5.45
N GLY A 164 -1.74 -11.24 -5.87
CA GLY A 164 -0.67 -11.53 -6.82
C GLY A 164 -0.89 -10.82 -8.17
N ALA A 165 -2.13 -10.88 -8.69
CA ALA A 165 -2.50 -10.18 -9.92
C ALA A 165 -2.40 -8.65 -9.77
N LEU A 166 -2.85 -8.08 -8.64
CA LEU A 166 -2.68 -6.66 -8.32
C LEU A 166 -1.19 -6.27 -8.31
N ASN A 167 -0.35 -7.04 -7.58
CA ASN A 167 1.08 -6.78 -7.50
C ASN A 167 1.75 -6.80 -8.88
N GLN A 168 1.43 -7.77 -9.73
CA GLN A 168 1.96 -7.84 -11.11
C GLN A 168 1.56 -6.62 -11.94
N ARG A 169 0.29 -6.22 -11.88
CA ARG A 169 -0.22 -5.06 -12.64
C ARG A 169 0.39 -3.75 -12.19
N VAL A 170 0.55 -3.57 -10.86
CA VAL A 170 1.24 -2.40 -10.29
C VAL A 170 2.73 -2.41 -10.65
N ALA A 171 3.40 -3.56 -10.55
CA ALA A 171 4.80 -3.71 -10.94
C ALA A 171 5.04 -3.35 -12.43
N ALA A 172 4.08 -3.64 -13.31
CA ALA A 172 4.17 -3.31 -14.72
C ALA A 172 4.27 -1.80 -14.97
N VAL A 173 3.52 -0.98 -14.20
CA VAL A 173 3.49 0.49 -14.34
C VAL A 173 4.52 1.23 -13.47
N CYS A 174 5.20 0.53 -12.56
CA CYS A 174 6.27 1.08 -11.73
C CYS A 174 7.62 1.02 -12.46
N GLU A 175 8.46 2.04 -12.29
CA GLU A 175 9.84 2.06 -12.78
C GLU A 175 10.75 1.18 -11.92
N ARG A 176 10.42 1.01 -10.61
CA ARG A 176 11.19 0.22 -9.66
C ARG A 176 10.29 -0.78 -8.92
N VAL A 177 10.84 -1.98 -8.69
CA VAL A 177 10.27 -2.99 -7.77
C VAL A 177 11.36 -3.45 -6.82
N THR A 178 11.11 -3.34 -5.52
CA THR A 178 12.03 -3.74 -4.46
C THR A 178 11.37 -4.82 -3.59
N LEU A 179 12.01 -5.97 -3.46
CA LEU A 179 11.60 -7.03 -2.53
C LEU A 179 12.36 -6.88 -1.21
N MET A 180 11.65 -6.78 -0.10
CA MET A 180 12.25 -6.70 1.24
C MET A 180 12.32 -8.08 1.88
N VAL A 181 13.53 -8.51 2.21
CA VAL A 181 13.78 -9.76 2.91
C VAL A 181 14.62 -9.45 4.16
N ALA A 182 14.10 -9.74 5.35
CA ALA A 182 14.82 -9.55 6.62
C ALA A 182 15.43 -8.13 6.79
N GLY A 183 14.73 -7.10 6.32
CA GLY A 183 15.21 -5.71 6.37
C GLY A 183 16.15 -5.32 5.22
N CYS A 184 16.55 -6.26 4.39
CA CYS A 184 17.45 -6.02 3.25
C CYS A 184 16.64 -5.82 1.96
N PRO A 185 16.91 -4.76 1.17
CA PRO A 185 16.29 -4.56 -0.12
C PRO A 185 16.95 -5.42 -1.19
N CYS A 186 16.13 -6.11 -1.99
CA CYS A 186 16.54 -6.79 -3.21
C CYS A 186 15.83 -6.10 -4.38
N VAL A 187 16.58 -5.47 -5.28
CA VAL A 187 16.02 -4.82 -6.48
C VAL A 187 15.61 -5.89 -7.48
N VAL A 188 14.30 -5.95 -7.81
CA VAL A 188 13.72 -6.90 -8.75
C VAL A 188 13.54 -6.26 -10.13
N LYS A 189 13.25 -4.95 -10.16
CA LYS A 189 13.09 -4.16 -11.39
C LYS A 189 13.65 -2.76 -11.19
N GLY A 190 14.27 -2.19 -12.21
CA GLY A 190 14.90 -0.86 -12.20
C GLY A 190 16.37 -0.91 -11.75
N ASP A 191 17.05 0.26 -11.84
CA ASP A 191 18.46 0.37 -11.49
C ASP A 191 18.69 0.32 -9.97
N VAL A 192 19.86 -0.16 -9.57
CA VAL A 192 20.29 -0.28 -8.15
C VAL A 192 20.48 1.08 -7.51
#